data_05ef24e19f521d2ba521cf9b3d75e936
#
_entry.id   05ef24e19f521d2ba521cf9b3d75e936
#
_cell.length_a   1.000
_cell.length_b   1.000
_cell.length_c   1.000
_cell.angle_alpha   90.00
_cell.angle_beta   90.00
_cell.angle_gamma   90.00
#
_symmetry.space_group_name_H-M   'P 1'
#
loop_
_entity.id
_entity.type
_entity.pdbx_description
1 polymer ?
#
loop_
_entity_poly.entity_id
_entity_poly.type
_entity_poly.pdbx_seq_one_letter_code
_entity_poly.pdbx_strand_id
1 'polypeptide(L)'
;MEGFAYTRPWVLINDKPSYGVNGLIITSLPPITKPKMRYSAEEIDGRDGDIITTLGYQAYDKTLSVGLHGDFDIDKVVEFFATSGTITFSNEPDKAYRFQQLENIDFERLVRYRTADVKLHVQPFKTGRLQRPKVFTSSDAQAVIVNAGNVVAAPKLTVEASGDIGLYLDGSQVLQVVNTGDYTLVIDVANLEASTPEGALMNRHITGDYQRLMLSPGKHSIKWSGDVKSLTIEDYSRWI
;
A
#
# COMPACT_ATOMS: atom_id res chain seq x y z
N MET A 1 -11.04 -35.49 -13.14
CA MET A 1 -11.19 -34.98 -11.76
C MET A 1 -9.79 -34.70 -11.25
N GLU A 2 -9.31 -33.47 -11.48
CA GLU A 2 -8.01 -33.05 -10.96
C GLU A 2 -8.17 -32.80 -9.46
N GLY A 3 -7.37 -33.56 -8.68
CA GLY A 3 -7.41 -33.46 -7.23
C GLY A 3 -7.00 -32.07 -6.78
N PHE A 4 -7.85 -31.40 -6.00
CA PHE A 4 -7.48 -30.23 -5.24
C PHE A 4 -6.34 -30.63 -4.30
N ALA A 5 -5.11 -30.31 -4.67
CA ALA A 5 -4.01 -30.34 -3.72
C ALA A 5 -4.37 -29.34 -2.62
N TYR A 6 -4.66 -29.83 -1.43
CA TYR A 6 -4.82 -29.02 -0.20
C TYR A 6 -3.46 -28.40 0.10
N THR A 7 -3.18 -27.27 -0.53
CA THR A 7 -2.02 -26.45 -0.17
C THR A 7 -2.35 -25.84 1.19
N ARG A 8 -1.53 -26.18 2.21
CA ARG A 8 -1.67 -25.62 3.56
C ARG A 8 -1.71 -24.09 3.47
N PRO A 9 -2.53 -23.42 4.27
CA PRO A 9 -2.53 -21.96 4.35
C PRO A 9 -1.12 -21.43 4.64
N TRP A 10 -0.77 -20.33 4.00
CA TRP A 10 0.50 -19.63 4.24
C TRP A 10 0.31 -18.13 4.22
N VAL A 11 1.25 -17.42 4.80
CA VAL A 11 1.36 -15.97 4.72
C VAL A 11 2.78 -15.56 4.33
N LEU A 12 2.91 -14.41 3.70
CA LEU A 12 4.20 -13.74 3.50
C LEU A 12 4.19 -12.46 4.32
N ILE A 13 5.21 -12.25 5.13
CA ILE A 13 5.46 -10.98 5.83
C ILE A 13 6.74 -10.38 5.26
N ASN A 14 6.65 -9.20 4.65
CA ASN A 14 7.76 -8.56 3.97
C ASN A 14 8.49 -9.53 3.01
N ASP A 15 7.70 -10.25 2.20
CA ASP A 15 8.13 -11.31 1.26
C ASP A 15 8.78 -12.54 1.90
N LYS A 16 8.90 -12.64 3.23
CA LYS A 16 9.36 -13.84 3.93
C LYS A 16 8.18 -14.80 4.13
N PRO A 17 8.27 -16.07 3.71
CA PRO A 17 7.17 -17.02 3.83
C PRO A 17 7.11 -17.67 5.22
N SER A 18 5.88 -17.86 5.74
CA SER A 18 5.65 -18.55 7.03
C SER A 18 6.14 -20.00 7.03
N TYR A 19 6.11 -20.67 5.89
CA TYR A 19 6.62 -22.04 5.75
C TYR A 19 8.17 -22.14 5.75
N GLY A 20 8.87 -21.02 5.73
CA GLY A 20 10.32 -20.92 5.96
C GLY A 20 10.70 -20.91 7.44
N VAL A 21 9.73 -20.77 8.36
CA VAL A 21 9.94 -20.78 9.81
C VAL A 21 9.67 -22.19 10.34
N ASN A 22 10.71 -22.84 10.89
CA ASN A 22 10.60 -24.21 11.35
C ASN A 22 9.52 -24.40 12.41
N GLY A 23 8.65 -25.38 12.19
CA GLY A 23 7.55 -25.72 13.09
C GLY A 23 6.34 -24.77 13.06
N LEU A 24 6.42 -23.62 12.40
CA LEU A 24 5.28 -22.69 12.27
C LEU A 24 4.30 -23.18 11.20
N ILE A 25 3.03 -23.26 11.57
CA ILE A 25 1.94 -23.54 10.63
C ILE A 25 0.86 -22.48 10.74
N ILE A 26 0.26 -22.13 9.62
CA ILE A 26 -0.94 -21.31 9.57
C ILE A 26 -2.13 -22.25 9.63
N THR A 27 -2.99 -22.10 10.63
CA THR A 27 -4.15 -22.97 10.84
C THR A 27 -5.43 -22.37 10.26
N SER A 28 -5.56 -21.04 10.30
CA SER A 28 -6.70 -20.32 9.70
C SER A 28 -6.26 -18.97 9.16
N LEU A 29 -6.82 -18.60 8.02
CA LEU A 29 -6.63 -17.29 7.39
C LEU A 29 -7.80 -16.37 7.71
N PRO A 30 -7.57 -15.05 7.82
CA PRO A 30 -8.65 -14.10 7.94
C PRO A 30 -9.51 -14.08 6.68
N PRO A 31 -10.83 -13.83 6.82
CA PRO A 31 -11.71 -13.70 5.68
C PRO A 31 -11.35 -12.46 4.83
N ILE A 32 -11.66 -12.55 3.54
CA ILE A 32 -11.58 -11.40 2.64
C ILE A 32 -12.77 -10.49 2.95
N THR A 33 -12.51 -9.33 3.49
CA THR A 33 -13.53 -8.38 3.93
C THR A 33 -13.27 -6.99 3.37
N LYS A 34 -14.34 -6.24 3.11
CA LYS A 34 -14.28 -4.84 2.74
C LYS A 34 -14.09 -3.97 4.00
N PRO A 35 -13.20 -2.96 3.97
CA PRO A 35 -13.07 -2.01 5.06
C PRO A 35 -14.35 -1.18 5.25
N LYS A 36 -14.60 -0.77 6.48
CA LYS A 36 -15.73 0.09 6.82
C LYS A 36 -15.47 1.51 6.32
N MET A 37 -16.49 2.10 5.68
CA MET A 37 -16.46 3.51 5.32
C MET A 37 -16.76 4.37 6.54
N ARG A 38 -15.97 5.40 6.77
CA ARG A 38 -16.25 6.46 7.74
C ARG A 38 -17.09 7.53 7.06
N TYR A 39 -18.11 8.00 7.74
CA TYR A 39 -18.97 9.07 7.28
C TYR A 39 -19.43 9.94 8.44
N SER A 40 -19.77 11.19 8.16
CA SER A 40 -20.55 12.06 9.02
C SER A 40 -21.97 12.11 8.48
N ALA A 41 -22.94 11.94 9.35
CA ALA A 41 -24.36 12.12 9.04
C ALA A 41 -24.86 13.35 9.79
N GLU A 42 -25.55 14.24 9.10
CA GLU A 42 -26.12 15.49 9.65
C GLU A 42 -27.62 15.51 9.36
N GLU A 43 -28.40 15.58 10.44
CA GLU A 43 -29.87 15.72 10.37
C GLU A 43 -30.20 17.21 10.24
N ILE A 44 -31.12 17.56 9.35
CA ILE A 44 -31.61 18.92 9.16
C ILE A 44 -33.11 18.96 9.48
N ASP A 45 -33.50 19.81 10.39
CA ASP A 45 -34.91 20.02 10.76
C ASP A 45 -35.75 20.36 9.53
N GLY A 46 -36.87 19.63 9.37
CA GLY A 46 -37.81 19.83 8.25
C GLY A 46 -37.40 19.14 6.94
N ARG A 47 -36.36 18.32 6.95
CA ARG A 47 -35.94 17.49 5.82
C ARG A 47 -35.98 16.00 6.20
N ASP A 48 -36.50 15.17 5.31
CA ASP A 48 -36.43 13.71 5.47
C ASP A 48 -35.04 13.19 5.15
N GLY A 49 -34.47 12.35 6.06
CA GLY A 49 -33.17 11.71 5.92
C GLY A 49 -31.98 12.62 6.23
N ASP A 50 -30.78 12.04 6.19
CA ASP A 50 -29.52 12.68 6.58
C ASP A 50 -28.74 13.21 5.38
N ILE A 51 -27.91 14.21 5.61
CA ILE A 51 -26.82 14.56 4.69
C ILE A 51 -25.61 13.73 5.09
N ILE A 52 -25.14 12.85 4.17
CA ILE A 52 -24.01 11.97 4.40
C ILE A 52 -22.77 12.54 3.71
N THR A 53 -21.74 12.83 4.51
CA THR A 53 -20.41 13.23 4.03
C THR A 53 -19.44 12.09 4.24
N THR A 54 -18.82 11.59 3.17
CA THR A 54 -17.86 10.49 3.21
C THR A 54 -16.49 10.99 3.72
N LEU A 55 -15.96 10.34 4.76
CA LEU A 55 -14.67 10.68 5.39
C LEU A 55 -13.53 9.70 5.04
N GLY A 56 -13.76 8.77 4.10
CA GLY A 56 -12.80 7.73 3.71
C GLY A 56 -13.03 6.40 4.40
N TYR A 57 -12.09 5.47 4.26
CA TYR A 57 -12.18 4.12 4.81
C TYR A 57 -11.39 3.98 6.11
N GLN A 58 -11.88 3.13 7.01
CA GLN A 58 -11.25 2.84 8.29
C GLN A 58 -10.26 1.69 8.13
N ALA A 59 -9.09 1.78 8.77
CA ALA A 59 -8.25 0.63 9.03
C ALA A 59 -8.99 -0.39 9.91
N TYR A 60 -8.68 -1.67 9.79
CA TYR A 60 -9.42 -2.73 10.45
C TYR A 60 -8.52 -3.90 10.83
N ASP A 61 -9.03 -4.76 11.72
CA ASP A 61 -8.27 -5.88 12.23
C ASP A 61 -8.55 -7.15 11.43
N LYS A 62 -7.48 -7.92 11.20
CA LYS A 62 -7.53 -9.28 10.66
C LYS A 62 -6.90 -10.22 11.67
N THR A 63 -7.60 -11.31 11.97
CA THR A 63 -7.10 -12.34 12.88
C THR A 63 -6.58 -13.52 12.09
N LEU A 64 -5.32 -13.87 12.34
CA LEU A 64 -4.61 -15.02 11.78
C LEU A 64 -4.43 -16.05 12.89
N SER A 65 -4.90 -17.29 12.68
CA SER A 65 -4.63 -18.37 13.64
C SER A 65 -3.38 -19.14 13.24
N VAL A 66 -2.47 -19.32 14.17
CA VAL A 66 -1.18 -19.98 13.99
C VAL A 66 -1.06 -21.20 14.91
N GLY A 67 -0.22 -22.14 14.50
CA GLY A 67 0.08 -23.32 15.29
C GLY A 67 1.56 -23.68 15.25
N LEU A 68 1.98 -24.54 16.21
CA LEU A 68 3.31 -25.14 16.23
C LEU A 68 3.24 -26.66 16.05
N HIS A 69 4.08 -27.20 15.18
CA HIS A 69 4.16 -28.62 14.89
C HIS A 69 5.61 -29.12 14.88
N GLY A 70 5.83 -30.30 15.47
CA GLY A 70 7.17 -30.91 15.53
C GLY A 70 8.16 -30.07 16.32
N ASP A 71 9.40 -30.08 15.88
CA ASP A 71 10.46 -29.21 16.40
C ASP A 71 10.28 -27.80 15.90
N PHE A 72 10.40 -26.83 16.77
CA PHE A 72 10.24 -25.42 16.47
C PHE A 72 11.26 -24.57 17.19
N ASP A 73 11.55 -23.43 16.64
CA ASP A 73 12.38 -22.38 17.21
C ASP A 73 11.49 -21.18 17.53
N ILE A 74 11.17 -21.00 18.82
CA ILE A 74 10.25 -19.94 19.24
C ILE A 74 10.80 -18.55 18.94
N ASP A 75 12.12 -18.35 19.02
CA ASP A 75 12.72 -17.05 18.77
C ASP A 75 12.56 -16.65 17.31
N LYS A 76 12.67 -17.59 16.38
CA LYS A 76 12.38 -17.35 14.95
C LYS A 76 10.90 -17.09 14.68
N VAL A 77 10.00 -17.74 15.42
CA VAL A 77 8.55 -17.45 15.32
C VAL A 77 8.26 -16.04 15.84
N VAL A 78 8.87 -15.65 16.96
CA VAL A 78 8.78 -14.28 17.50
C VAL A 78 9.31 -13.28 16.49
N GLU A 79 10.53 -13.50 15.95
CA GLU A 79 11.14 -12.62 14.95
C GLU A 79 10.26 -12.45 13.70
N PHE A 80 9.64 -13.53 13.24
CA PHE A 80 8.77 -13.51 12.06
C PHE A 80 7.56 -12.57 12.25
N PHE A 81 6.98 -12.53 13.45
CA PHE A 81 5.83 -11.68 13.77
C PHE A 81 6.19 -10.33 14.39
N ALA A 82 7.40 -10.13 14.89
CA ALA A 82 7.84 -8.89 15.56
C ALA A 82 8.17 -7.76 14.56
N THR A 83 7.36 -7.60 13.51
CA THR A 83 7.62 -6.62 12.45
C THR A 83 6.33 -5.97 11.97
N SER A 84 6.47 -4.82 11.35
CA SER A 84 5.42 -4.16 10.56
C SER A 84 5.80 -4.14 9.09
N GLY A 85 4.88 -3.80 8.22
CA GLY A 85 5.16 -3.69 6.79
C GLY A 85 4.03 -4.24 5.93
N THR A 86 4.34 -5.20 5.06
CA THR A 86 3.34 -5.80 4.16
C THR A 86 3.09 -7.26 4.51
N ILE A 87 1.82 -7.67 4.42
CA ILE A 87 1.43 -9.07 4.55
C ILE A 87 0.57 -9.51 3.37
N THR A 88 0.86 -10.69 2.84
CA THR A 88 0.08 -11.37 1.81
C THR A 88 -0.46 -12.67 2.38
N PHE A 89 -1.74 -12.93 2.18
CA PHE A 89 -2.42 -14.16 2.60
C PHE A 89 -2.60 -15.11 1.41
N SER A 90 -2.49 -16.42 1.65
CA SER A 90 -2.61 -17.41 0.56
C SER A 90 -4.01 -17.50 -0.08
N ASN A 91 -5.05 -16.93 0.54
CA ASN A 91 -6.37 -16.79 -0.06
C ASN A 91 -6.50 -15.56 -0.99
N GLU A 92 -5.53 -14.62 -0.97
CA GLU A 92 -5.38 -13.51 -1.92
C GLU A 92 -3.88 -13.34 -2.29
N PRO A 93 -3.26 -14.28 -3.00
CA PRO A 93 -1.81 -14.35 -3.17
C PRO A 93 -1.22 -13.22 -4.05
N ASP A 94 -2.06 -12.52 -4.79
CA ASP A 94 -1.72 -11.41 -5.67
C ASP A 94 -1.83 -10.03 -5.00
N LYS A 95 -2.31 -9.98 -3.75
CA LYS A 95 -2.51 -8.75 -2.99
C LYS A 95 -1.61 -8.70 -1.75
N ALA A 96 -1.17 -7.49 -1.41
CA ALA A 96 -0.45 -7.20 -0.18
C ALA A 96 -1.22 -6.17 0.64
N TYR A 97 -1.33 -6.42 1.93
CA TYR A 97 -1.90 -5.50 2.91
C TYR A 97 -0.77 -4.81 3.66
N ARG A 98 -0.85 -3.50 3.81
CA ARG A 98 0.04 -2.77 4.71
C ARG A 98 -0.49 -2.93 6.14
N PHE A 99 0.35 -3.38 7.07
CA PHE A 99 -0.08 -3.67 8.44
C PHE A 99 0.87 -3.13 9.49
N GLN A 100 0.31 -2.93 10.68
CA GLN A 100 1.04 -2.74 11.93
C GLN A 100 0.54 -3.76 12.95
N GLN A 101 1.44 -4.31 13.74
CA GLN A 101 1.07 -5.14 14.87
C GLN A 101 0.94 -4.25 16.10
N LEU A 102 -0.28 -4.11 16.61
CA LEU A 102 -0.59 -3.25 17.76
C LEU A 102 -0.80 -4.04 19.05
N GLU A 103 -1.05 -5.34 18.96
CA GLU A 103 -1.33 -6.19 20.11
C GLU A 103 -0.18 -7.18 20.34
N ASN A 104 0.06 -7.51 21.60
CA ASN A 104 1.02 -8.55 21.96
C ASN A 104 0.51 -9.92 21.50
N ILE A 105 1.40 -10.74 20.96
CA ILE A 105 1.14 -12.16 20.72
C ILE A 105 1.45 -12.91 22.01
N ASP A 106 0.51 -13.74 22.48
CA ASP A 106 0.75 -14.62 23.60
C ASP A 106 1.58 -15.84 23.15
N PHE A 107 2.89 -15.66 23.15
CA PHE A 107 3.82 -16.73 22.79
C PHE A 107 3.87 -17.85 23.85
N GLU A 108 3.60 -17.56 25.13
CA GLU A 108 3.49 -18.58 26.17
C GLU A 108 2.32 -19.52 25.87
N ARG A 109 1.17 -18.96 25.49
CA ARG A 109 0.02 -19.73 25.03
C ARG A 109 0.34 -20.57 23.80
N LEU A 110 1.05 -19.96 22.81
CA LEU A 110 1.45 -20.67 21.60
C LEU A 110 2.35 -21.87 21.90
N VAL A 111 3.34 -21.73 22.79
CA VAL A 111 4.22 -22.83 23.20
C VAL A 111 3.45 -23.90 23.99
N ARG A 112 2.59 -23.49 24.93
CA ARG A 112 1.88 -24.39 25.86
C ARG A 112 0.75 -25.16 25.19
N TYR A 113 -0.06 -24.48 24.35
CA TYR A 113 -1.25 -25.06 23.70
C TYR A 113 -1.06 -25.35 22.22
N ARG A 114 0.10 -25.05 21.68
CA ARG A 114 0.44 -25.24 20.25
C ARG A 114 -0.44 -24.45 19.28
N THR A 115 -1.18 -23.44 19.77
CA THR A 115 -2.04 -22.58 18.96
C THR A 115 -2.19 -21.21 19.60
N ALA A 116 -2.25 -20.17 18.76
CA ALA A 116 -2.55 -18.80 19.16
C ALA A 116 -3.17 -18.03 18.00
N ASP A 117 -3.81 -16.91 18.33
CA ASP A 117 -4.32 -15.94 17.36
C ASP A 117 -3.41 -14.72 17.32
N VAL A 118 -3.09 -14.29 16.11
CA VAL A 118 -2.32 -13.08 15.82
C VAL A 118 -3.25 -12.05 15.23
N LYS A 119 -3.44 -10.91 15.90
CA LYS A 119 -4.21 -9.79 15.40
C LYS A 119 -3.30 -8.80 14.65
N LEU A 120 -3.70 -8.46 13.45
CA LEU A 120 -3.00 -7.56 12.54
C LEU A 120 -3.89 -6.37 12.25
N HIS A 121 -3.45 -5.17 12.58
CA HIS A 121 -4.13 -3.94 12.20
C HIS A 121 -3.72 -3.55 10.79
N VAL A 122 -4.63 -3.70 9.82
CA VAL A 122 -4.34 -3.49 8.40
C VAL A 122 -4.94 -2.19 7.89
N GLN A 123 -4.23 -1.55 6.96
CA GLN A 123 -4.74 -0.39 6.24
C GLN A 123 -5.87 -0.80 5.29
N PRO A 124 -6.81 0.12 4.97
CA PRO A 124 -8.03 -0.23 4.25
C PRO A 124 -7.80 -0.69 2.81
N PHE A 125 -6.68 -0.30 2.22
CA PHE A 125 -6.42 -0.60 0.82
C PHE A 125 -5.28 -1.60 0.66
N LYS A 126 -5.43 -2.45 -0.35
CA LYS A 126 -4.44 -3.42 -0.79
C LYS A 126 -3.66 -2.88 -1.98
N THR A 127 -2.41 -3.29 -2.09
CA THR A 127 -1.56 -3.08 -3.28
C THR A 127 -1.33 -4.41 -3.99
N GLY A 128 -0.89 -4.39 -5.24
CA GLY A 128 -0.48 -5.61 -5.93
C GLY A 128 0.84 -6.12 -5.36
N ARG A 129 0.88 -7.37 -4.88
CA ARG A 129 2.09 -7.95 -4.28
C ARG A 129 3.32 -7.90 -5.20
N LEU A 130 3.11 -8.11 -6.49
CA LEU A 130 4.17 -8.12 -7.50
C LEU A 130 4.27 -6.78 -8.25
N GLN A 131 3.59 -5.74 -7.76
CA GLN A 131 3.69 -4.42 -8.35
C GLN A 131 5.10 -3.88 -8.14
N ARG A 132 5.80 -3.62 -9.24
CA ARG A 132 7.14 -3.08 -9.21
C ARG A 132 7.14 -1.62 -9.61
N PRO A 133 8.10 -0.81 -9.08
CA PRO A 133 8.30 0.54 -9.58
C PRO A 133 8.45 0.55 -11.09
N LYS A 134 7.82 1.51 -11.76
CA LYS A 134 8.03 1.76 -13.18
C LYS A 134 8.95 2.96 -13.35
N VAL A 135 10.02 2.75 -14.10
CA VAL A 135 11.02 3.78 -14.36
C VAL A 135 10.90 4.23 -15.82
N PHE A 136 10.83 5.53 -16.03
CA PHE A 136 10.84 6.21 -17.31
C PHE A 136 12.00 7.18 -17.35
N THR A 137 12.55 7.40 -18.53
CA THR A 137 13.72 8.26 -18.76
C THR A 137 13.38 9.39 -19.72
N SER A 138 14.30 10.32 -19.90
CA SER A 138 14.16 11.42 -20.87
C SER A 138 13.92 10.96 -22.30
N SER A 139 14.25 9.71 -22.65
CA SER A 139 13.98 9.13 -23.97
C SER A 139 12.52 8.71 -24.17
N ASP A 140 11.74 8.59 -23.08
CA ASP A 140 10.34 8.22 -23.14
C ASP A 140 9.48 9.46 -23.41
N ALA A 141 8.59 9.38 -24.40
CA ALA A 141 7.71 10.50 -24.73
C ALA A 141 6.66 10.77 -23.65
N GLN A 142 6.33 9.76 -22.86
CA GLN A 142 5.38 9.79 -21.75
C GLN A 142 5.45 8.51 -20.93
N ALA A 143 5.09 8.61 -19.64
CA ALA A 143 4.90 7.46 -18.77
C ALA A 143 3.46 6.94 -18.88
N VAL A 144 3.26 5.74 -19.41
CA VAL A 144 1.95 5.10 -19.46
C VAL A 144 1.80 4.17 -18.27
N ILE A 145 0.84 4.48 -17.39
CA ILE A 145 0.54 3.76 -16.16
C ILE A 145 -0.88 3.20 -16.23
N VAL A 146 -1.07 2.01 -15.68
CA VAL A 146 -2.39 1.39 -15.54
C VAL A 146 -2.66 1.15 -14.07
N ASN A 147 -3.66 1.83 -13.51
CA ASN A 147 -4.23 1.41 -12.25
C ASN A 147 -5.13 0.20 -12.52
N ALA A 148 -4.60 -1.00 -12.26
CA ALA A 148 -5.32 -2.26 -12.41
C ALA A 148 -6.29 -2.54 -11.25
N GLY A 149 -6.33 -1.65 -10.26
CA GLY A 149 -7.19 -1.74 -9.09
C GLY A 149 -8.63 -1.34 -9.36
N ASN A 150 -9.43 -1.36 -8.30
CA ASN A 150 -10.86 -0.99 -8.34
C ASN A 150 -11.17 0.30 -7.58
N VAL A 151 -10.15 0.97 -7.04
CA VAL A 151 -10.26 2.27 -6.37
C VAL A 151 -9.16 3.21 -6.83
N VAL A 152 -9.32 4.48 -6.53
CA VAL A 152 -8.35 5.53 -6.84
C VAL A 152 -7.04 5.23 -6.12
N ALA A 153 -5.93 5.19 -6.85
CA ALA A 153 -4.59 5.06 -6.30
C ALA A 153 -3.95 6.45 -6.11
N ALA A 154 -3.16 6.58 -5.05
CA ALA A 154 -2.33 7.75 -4.79
C ALA A 154 -0.86 7.32 -4.95
N PRO A 155 -0.27 7.52 -6.13
CA PRO A 155 1.07 7.04 -6.44
C PRO A 155 2.13 7.83 -5.67
N LYS A 156 3.31 7.22 -5.54
CA LYS A 156 4.53 7.90 -5.14
C LYS A 156 5.40 8.08 -6.37
N LEU A 157 5.82 9.31 -6.64
CA LEU A 157 6.67 9.64 -7.77
C LEU A 157 8.05 10.07 -7.25
N THR A 158 9.11 9.51 -7.85
CA THR A 158 10.46 10.00 -7.65
C THR A 158 10.96 10.58 -8.96
N VAL A 159 11.30 11.86 -8.97
CA VAL A 159 11.70 12.62 -10.15
C VAL A 159 13.15 13.08 -9.98
N GLU A 160 14.01 12.69 -10.89
CA GLU A 160 15.35 13.25 -11.03
C GLU A 160 15.34 14.29 -12.14
N ALA A 161 15.64 15.53 -11.83
CA ALA A 161 15.52 16.64 -12.76
C ALA A 161 16.56 17.74 -12.51
N SER A 162 16.62 18.68 -13.47
CA SER A 162 17.41 19.91 -13.34
C SER A 162 16.55 21.11 -13.73
N GLY A 163 16.60 22.18 -12.93
CA GLY A 163 15.81 23.39 -13.18
C GLY A 163 14.31 23.22 -13.03
N ASP A 164 13.55 24.08 -13.67
CA ASP A 164 12.10 24.08 -13.59
C ASP A 164 11.48 22.94 -14.40
N ILE A 165 10.50 22.24 -13.81
CA ILE A 165 9.75 21.19 -14.49
C ILE A 165 8.25 21.33 -14.29
N GLY A 166 7.47 20.83 -15.26
CA GLY A 166 6.02 20.68 -15.16
C GLY A 166 5.62 19.20 -15.25
N LEU A 167 4.67 18.77 -14.41
CA LEU A 167 4.06 17.45 -14.49
C LEU A 167 2.62 17.54 -14.98
N TYR A 168 2.25 16.65 -15.90
CA TYR A 168 0.95 16.61 -16.56
C TYR A 168 0.34 15.23 -16.41
N LEU A 169 -0.93 15.15 -16.02
CA LEU A 169 -1.71 13.91 -16.02
C LEU A 169 -2.82 14.03 -17.07
N ASP A 170 -2.89 13.05 -17.99
CA ASP A 170 -3.89 12.94 -19.04
C ASP A 170 -4.06 14.26 -19.84
N GLY A 171 -2.93 14.93 -20.10
CA GLY A 171 -2.85 16.17 -20.88
C GLY A 171 -3.05 17.47 -20.09
N SER A 172 -3.43 17.40 -18.83
CA SER A 172 -3.61 18.58 -17.96
C SER A 172 -2.40 18.78 -17.05
N GLN A 173 -1.87 20.00 -16.97
CA GLN A 173 -0.83 20.33 -15.99
C GLN A 173 -1.40 20.23 -14.57
N VAL A 174 -0.69 19.50 -13.72
CA VAL A 174 -1.11 19.21 -12.34
C VAL A 174 -0.17 19.81 -11.31
N LEU A 175 1.14 19.77 -11.59
CA LEU A 175 2.15 20.38 -10.73
C LEU A 175 3.19 21.12 -11.55
N GLN A 176 3.73 22.17 -10.96
CA GLN A 176 4.92 22.88 -11.42
C GLN A 176 5.94 22.90 -10.28
N VAL A 177 7.16 22.51 -10.58
CA VAL A 177 8.30 22.61 -9.66
C VAL A 177 9.20 23.74 -10.14
N VAL A 178 9.55 24.64 -9.24
CA VAL A 178 10.50 25.73 -9.49
C VAL A 178 11.73 25.47 -8.64
N ASN A 179 12.85 25.16 -9.30
CA ASN A 179 14.11 24.86 -8.61
C ASN A 179 15.30 25.18 -9.49
N THR A 180 16.49 25.18 -8.94
CA THR A 180 17.75 25.46 -9.65
C THR A 180 18.72 24.28 -9.49
N GLY A 181 19.48 23.99 -10.56
CA GLY A 181 20.44 22.90 -10.57
C GLY A 181 19.79 21.52 -10.55
N ASP A 182 20.59 20.51 -10.25
CA ASP A 182 20.17 19.11 -10.20
C ASP A 182 19.54 18.78 -8.85
N TYR A 183 18.43 18.01 -8.87
CA TYR A 183 17.74 17.56 -7.65
C TYR A 183 17.02 16.24 -7.86
N THR A 184 16.75 15.55 -6.76
CA THR A 184 15.81 14.43 -6.70
C THR A 184 14.64 14.82 -5.82
N LEU A 185 13.44 14.70 -6.35
CA LEU A 185 12.19 15.05 -5.69
C LEU A 185 11.32 13.80 -5.52
N VAL A 186 10.88 13.56 -4.30
CA VAL A 186 9.92 12.51 -3.95
C VAL A 186 8.57 13.17 -3.70
N ILE A 187 7.58 12.87 -4.55
CA ILE A 187 6.20 13.36 -4.41
C ILE A 187 5.35 12.22 -3.87
N ASP A 188 4.87 12.35 -2.65
CA ASP A 188 3.93 11.42 -2.01
C ASP A 188 2.51 11.97 -2.13
N VAL A 189 1.76 11.45 -3.12
CA VAL A 189 0.40 11.92 -3.41
C VAL A 189 -0.57 11.55 -2.29
N ALA A 190 -0.31 10.47 -1.55
CA ALA A 190 -1.15 10.05 -0.44
C ALA A 190 -1.06 11.01 0.76
N ASN A 191 0.13 11.56 1.00
CA ASN A 191 0.40 12.49 2.10
C ASN A 191 0.33 13.96 1.67
N LEU A 192 0.14 14.24 0.36
CA LEU A 192 0.15 15.60 -0.23
C LEU A 192 1.46 16.33 0.07
N GLU A 193 2.57 15.61 -0.04
CA GLU A 193 3.88 16.06 0.39
C GLU A 193 4.91 15.85 -0.71
N ALA A 194 5.88 16.77 -0.76
CA ALA A 194 7.08 16.60 -1.56
C ALA A 194 8.32 16.83 -0.72
N SER A 195 9.30 15.95 -0.86
CA SER A 195 10.55 15.94 -0.10
C SER A 195 11.75 15.53 -0.95
N THR A 196 12.95 15.75 -0.43
CA THR A 196 14.13 15.07 -0.94
C THR A 196 14.14 13.60 -0.49
N PRO A 197 14.96 12.71 -1.07
CA PRO A 197 15.12 11.34 -0.58
C PRO A 197 15.49 11.25 0.91
N GLU A 198 16.19 12.24 1.45
CA GLU A 198 16.61 12.34 2.85
C GLU A 198 15.48 12.88 3.76
N GLY A 199 14.31 13.23 3.20
CA GLY A 199 13.13 13.68 3.94
C GLY A 199 13.04 15.20 4.17
N ALA A 200 13.89 16.02 3.55
CA ALA A 200 13.75 17.47 3.62
C ALA A 200 12.57 17.96 2.77
N LEU A 201 11.65 18.71 3.36
CA LEU A 201 10.44 19.18 2.68
C LEU A 201 10.73 20.16 1.55
N MET A 202 10.13 19.89 0.38
CA MET A 202 10.26 20.66 -0.86
C MET A 202 8.95 21.33 -1.32
N ASN A 203 7.89 21.28 -0.52
CA ASN A 203 6.56 21.81 -0.89
C ASN A 203 6.59 23.29 -1.32
N ARG A 204 7.54 24.09 -0.81
CA ARG A 204 7.71 25.51 -1.19
C ARG A 204 8.09 25.72 -2.66
N HIS A 205 8.68 24.71 -3.26
CA HIS A 205 9.13 24.72 -4.65
C HIS A 205 8.04 24.27 -5.62
N ILE A 206 6.86 23.86 -5.08
CA ILE A 206 5.81 23.24 -5.88
C ILE A 206 4.56 24.10 -5.87
N THR A 207 4.03 24.33 -7.07
CA THR A 207 2.73 24.97 -7.29
C THR A 207 1.81 23.98 -7.99
N GLY A 208 0.55 23.91 -7.56
CA GLY A 208 -0.46 23.01 -8.14
C GLY A 208 -1.19 22.21 -7.09
N ASP A 209 -1.84 21.12 -7.52
CA ASP A 209 -2.67 20.28 -6.65
C ASP A 209 -2.23 18.82 -6.76
N TYR A 210 -1.67 18.29 -5.67
CA TYR A 210 -1.24 16.90 -5.57
C TYR A 210 -2.38 15.89 -5.78
N GLN A 211 -3.62 16.25 -5.38
CA GLN A 211 -4.77 15.37 -5.54
C GLN A 211 -5.08 15.08 -7.01
N ARG A 212 -4.71 15.99 -7.91
CA ARG A 212 -4.87 15.80 -9.34
C ARG A 212 -3.92 14.77 -9.94
N LEU A 213 -2.90 14.30 -9.19
CA LEU A 213 -2.06 13.15 -9.56
C LEU A 213 -2.67 11.81 -9.15
N MET A 214 -3.81 11.79 -8.47
CA MET A 214 -4.50 10.55 -8.13
C MET A 214 -4.97 9.84 -9.40
N LEU A 215 -4.73 8.52 -9.45
CA LEU A 215 -5.03 7.66 -10.61
C LEU A 215 -6.34 6.92 -10.37
N SER A 216 -7.38 7.25 -11.12
CA SER A 216 -8.61 6.45 -11.16
C SER A 216 -8.31 5.04 -11.72
N PRO A 217 -9.19 4.03 -11.54
CA PRO A 217 -9.03 2.76 -12.23
C PRO A 217 -8.95 2.95 -13.75
N GLY A 218 -7.95 2.33 -14.37
CA GLY A 218 -7.73 2.42 -15.81
C GLY A 218 -6.35 2.92 -16.23
N LYS A 219 -6.25 3.32 -17.49
CA LYS A 219 -5.00 3.76 -18.14
C LYS A 219 -4.85 5.27 -17.99
N HIS A 220 -3.65 5.71 -17.59
CA HIS A 220 -3.26 7.10 -17.45
C HIS A 220 -1.95 7.38 -18.18
N SER A 221 -1.76 8.63 -18.55
CA SER A 221 -0.54 9.14 -19.19
C SER A 221 0.03 10.28 -18.36
N ILE A 222 1.23 10.09 -17.83
CA ILE A 222 1.99 11.16 -17.18
C ILE A 222 3.03 11.69 -18.17
N LYS A 223 3.01 12.99 -18.39
CA LYS A 223 4.00 13.71 -19.19
C LYS A 223 4.71 14.72 -18.32
N TRP A 224 5.86 15.17 -18.77
CA TRP A 224 6.64 16.21 -18.12
C TRP A 224 7.16 17.23 -19.12
N SER A 225 7.48 18.41 -18.63
CA SER A 225 8.25 19.43 -19.35
C SER A 225 9.47 19.82 -18.53
N GLY A 226 10.47 20.41 -19.19
CA GLY A 226 11.75 20.73 -18.56
C GLY A 226 12.75 19.56 -18.65
N ASP A 227 13.86 19.67 -17.93
CA ASP A 227 14.95 18.68 -17.96
C ASP A 227 14.72 17.59 -16.87
N VAL A 228 13.90 16.59 -17.21
CA VAL A 228 13.66 15.41 -16.38
C VAL A 228 14.53 14.26 -16.87
N LYS A 229 15.46 13.80 -16.02
CA LYS A 229 16.37 12.70 -16.30
C LYS A 229 15.68 11.35 -16.12
N SER A 230 14.95 11.20 -15.03
CA SER A 230 14.17 9.98 -14.73
C SER A 230 12.90 10.29 -13.94
N LEU A 231 11.87 9.45 -14.14
CA LEU A 231 10.62 9.43 -13.40
C LEU A 231 10.32 7.99 -12.96
N THR A 232 10.35 7.74 -11.66
CA THR A 232 9.95 6.46 -11.08
C THR A 232 8.56 6.59 -10.46
N ILE A 233 7.67 5.62 -10.72
CA ILE A 233 6.29 5.63 -10.22
C ILE A 233 6.01 4.34 -9.47
N GLU A 234 5.60 4.48 -8.22
CA GLU A 234 5.25 3.40 -7.28
C GLU A 234 3.79 3.54 -6.83
N ASP A 235 3.24 2.50 -6.23
CA ASP A 235 1.88 2.48 -5.62
C ASP A 235 0.75 2.94 -6.57
N TYR A 236 0.91 2.68 -7.87
CA TYR A 236 0.00 3.15 -8.92
C TYR A 236 -1.26 2.30 -9.12
N SER A 237 -1.44 1.19 -8.38
CA SER A 237 -2.66 0.38 -8.39
C SER A 237 -3.10 0.05 -6.97
N ARG A 238 -4.41 0.18 -6.72
CA ARG A 238 -4.99 0.03 -5.39
C ARG A 238 -6.32 -0.71 -5.44
N TRP A 239 -6.55 -1.59 -4.47
CA TRP A 239 -7.78 -2.38 -4.32
C TRP A 239 -8.40 -2.16 -2.94
N ILE A 240 -9.72 -2.36 -2.90
CA ILE A 240 -10.50 -2.41 -1.69
C ILE A 240 -10.84 -3.85 -1.33
#